data_2959b6bf91ee4f282d9d6d7735b23757
#
_entry.id   2959b6bf91ee4f282d9d6d7735b23757
#
_cell.length_a   1.000
_cell.length_b   1.000
_cell.length_c   1.000
_cell.angle_alpha   90.00
_cell.angle_beta   90.00
_cell.angle_gamma   90.00
#
_symmetry.space_group_name_H-M   'P 1'
#
loop_
_entity.id
_entity.type
_entity.pdbx_description
1 polymer ?
#
loop_
_entity_poly.entity_id
_entity_poly.type
_entity_poly.pdbx_seq_one_letter_code
_entity_poly.pdbx_strand_id
1 'polypeptide(L)'
;MIVVFGSLNADLIMAVESLPRPGQTVLCPRYRVAPGGKGANQAAAAARAGAKVRMFGKIGADTFGDLVLAALDAAGVDAGGVGRAGDPTGCAVVSVDAEGENQIVVASGANRKASAAQVPDAALGPEATVVLQSEVPMEENAALIARARRAGARIMLNAAPAGAVPQAALEQLDLLVVNEIEAEALCKRAGRALSDPEAAGRHLAESFGLSSVVTLGGGGARAFGP
;
A
#
# COMPACT_ATOMS: atom_id res chain seq x y z
N MET A 1 1.57 15.18 -11.61
CA MET A 1 1.73 13.74 -11.98
C MET A 1 1.78 12.91 -10.71
N ILE A 2 1.16 11.71 -10.69
CA ILE A 2 1.24 10.79 -9.55
C ILE A 2 2.30 9.72 -9.85
N VAL A 3 3.23 9.54 -8.91
CA VAL A 3 4.27 8.51 -8.92
C VAL A 3 3.93 7.52 -7.82
N VAL A 4 3.54 6.30 -8.17
CA VAL A 4 3.27 5.24 -7.22
C VAL A 4 4.48 4.31 -7.16
N PHE A 5 5.04 4.13 -5.97
CA PHE A 5 6.04 3.10 -5.69
C PHE A 5 5.48 2.14 -4.66
N GLY A 6 5.35 0.86 -5.01
CA GLY A 6 4.67 -0.07 -4.11
C GLY A 6 4.45 -1.46 -4.66
N SER A 7 3.56 -2.18 -3.99
CA SER A 7 3.27 -3.58 -4.23
C SER A 7 2.39 -3.84 -5.45
N LEU A 8 2.66 -5.00 -6.07
CA LEU A 8 1.89 -5.59 -7.15
C LEU A 8 1.65 -7.07 -6.80
N ASN A 9 0.39 -7.47 -6.65
CA ASN A 9 0.00 -8.82 -6.23
C ASN A 9 -1.04 -9.42 -7.18
N ALA A 10 -1.10 -10.75 -7.20
CA ALA A 10 -2.30 -11.46 -7.62
C ALA A 10 -3.06 -11.92 -6.38
N ASP A 11 -4.35 -11.59 -6.29
CA ASP A 11 -5.19 -11.96 -5.16
C ASP A 11 -6.03 -13.20 -5.53
N LEU A 12 -5.80 -14.32 -4.81
CA LEU A 12 -6.61 -15.54 -4.91
C LEU A 12 -7.75 -15.44 -3.91
N ILE A 13 -8.94 -15.18 -4.41
CA ILE A 13 -10.14 -14.93 -3.59
C ILE A 13 -10.99 -16.17 -3.57
N MET A 14 -11.16 -16.74 -2.37
CA MET A 14 -11.89 -17.97 -2.09
C MET A 14 -13.13 -17.66 -1.26
N ALA A 15 -14.32 -18.02 -1.77
CA ALA A 15 -15.55 -17.98 -0.99
C ALA A 15 -15.70 -19.33 -0.26
N VAL A 16 -15.64 -19.30 1.05
CA VAL A 16 -15.76 -20.48 1.91
C VAL A 16 -17.02 -20.40 2.78
N GLU A 17 -17.50 -21.54 3.26
CA GLU A 17 -18.64 -21.58 4.19
C GLU A 17 -18.25 -21.03 5.56
N SER A 18 -17.04 -21.37 6.01
CA SER A 18 -16.46 -20.87 7.26
C SER A 18 -14.94 -20.76 7.12
N LEU A 19 -14.32 -19.84 7.84
CA LEU A 19 -12.86 -19.70 7.87
C LEU A 19 -12.20 -20.90 8.54
N PRO A 20 -11.08 -21.44 7.98
CA PRO A 20 -10.40 -22.60 8.56
C PRO A 20 -9.79 -22.30 9.92
N ARG A 21 -9.96 -23.21 10.88
CA ARG A 21 -9.24 -23.19 12.16
C ARG A 21 -7.93 -23.96 12.05
N PRO A 22 -6.97 -23.74 12.95
CA PRO A 22 -5.73 -24.53 12.99
C PRO A 22 -6.01 -26.04 12.94
N GLY A 23 -5.38 -26.74 11.96
CA GLY A 23 -5.58 -28.18 11.72
C GLY A 23 -6.83 -28.54 10.89
N GLN A 24 -7.67 -27.57 10.51
CA GLN A 24 -8.87 -27.81 9.70
C GLN A 24 -8.58 -27.62 8.20
N THR A 25 -9.13 -28.53 7.38
CA THR A 25 -9.21 -28.37 5.93
C THR A 25 -10.64 -27.96 5.54
N VAL A 26 -10.78 -26.86 4.83
CA VAL A 26 -12.05 -26.38 4.28
C VAL A 26 -12.00 -26.49 2.76
N LEU A 27 -13.03 -27.05 2.15
CA LEU A 27 -13.15 -27.12 0.70
C LEU A 27 -13.81 -25.84 0.16
N CYS A 28 -13.18 -25.24 -0.84
CA CYS A 28 -13.73 -24.10 -1.57
C CYS A 28 -14.21 -24.57 -2.94
N PRO A 29 -15.48 -24.41 -3.31
CA PRO A 29 -16.01 -24.89 -4.59
C PRO A 29 -15.46 -24.12 -5.80
N ARG A 30 -15.01 -22.89 -5.59
CA ARG A 30 -14.43 -22.04 -6.65
C ARG A 30 -13.60 -20.90 -6.05
N TYR A 31 -12.58 -20.50 -6.78
CA TYR A 31 -11.81 -19.29 -6.51
C TYR A 31 -11.74 -18.41 -7.74
N ARG A 32 -11.39 -17.17 -7.57
CA ARG A 32 -11.02 -16.26 -8.64
C ARG A 32 -9.67 -15.65 -8.40
N VAL A 33 -8.94 -15.37 -9.46
CA VAL A 33 -7.70 -14.60 -9.42
C VAL A 33 -7.98 -13.19 -9.89
N ALA A 34 -7.55 -12.21 -9.14
CA ALA A 34 -7.74 -10.80 -9.46
C ALA A 34 -6.40 -10.04 -9.33
N PRO A 35 -6.20 -8.98 -10.12
CA PRO A 35 -5.08 -8.07 -9.87
C PRO A 35 -5.28 -7.39 -8.51
N GLY A 36 -4.19 -7.26 -7.75
CA GLY A 36 -4.17 -6.69 -6.42
C GLY A 36 -2.82 -6.07 -6.07
N GLY A 37 -2.58 -5.92 -4.77
CA GLY A 37 -1.46 -5.14 -4.23
C GLY A 37 -1.84 -3.68 -4.01
N LYS A 38 -1.51 -3.14 -2.83
CA LYS A 38 -1.90 -1.77 -2.45
C LYS A 38 -1.36 -0.72 -3.43
N GLY A 39 -0.13 -0.91 -3.92
CA GLY A 39 0.46 -0.03 -4.93
C GLY A 39 -0.31 -0.05 -6.24
N ALA A 40 -0.56 -1.23 -6.81
CA ALA A 40 -1.29 -1.37 -8.06
C ALA A 40 -2.74 -0.85 -7.94
N ASN A 41 -3.42 -1.13 -6.82
CA ASN A 41 -4.78 -0.66 -6.57
C ASN A 41 -4.86 0.87 -6.50
N GLN A 42 -3.91 1.53 -5.81
CA GLN A 42 -3.85 2.99 -5.72
C GLN A 42 -3.50 3.63 -7.06
N ALA A 43 -2.58 3.03 -7.82
CA ALA A 43 -2.24 3.50 -9.17
C ALA A 43 -3.46 3.44 -10.10
N ALA A 44 -4.15 2.29 -10.13
CA ALA A 44 -5.35 2.12 -10.95
C ALA A 44 -6.50 3.06 -10.53
N ALA A 45 -6.70 3.26 -9.22
CA ALA A 45 -7.72 4.18 -8.71
C ALA A 45 -7.44 5.63 -9.11
N ALA A 46 -6.20 6.07 -8.96
CA ALA A 46 -5.78 7.42 -9.34
C ALA A 46 -5.92 7.67 -10.86
N ALA A 47 -5.55 6.69 -11.68
CA ALA A 47 -5.70 6.80 -13.14
C ALA A 47 -7.16 6.86 -13.56
N ARG A 48 -8.03 6.02 -12.97
CA ARG A 48 -9.48 6.07 -13.21
C ARG A 48 -10.12 7.38 -12.75
N ALA A 49 -9.53 8.06 -11.77
CA ALA A 49 -9.93 9.40 -11.36
C ALA A 49 -9.38 10.52 -12.27
N GLY A 50 -8.72 10.18 -13.38
CA GLY A 50 -8.24 11.12 -14.40
C GLY A 50 -6.80 11.61 -14.19
N ALA A 51 -6.05 11.09 -13.21
CA ALA A 51 -4.67 11.48 -13.00
C ALA A 51 -3.72 10.81 -14.02
N LYS A 52 -2.62 11.50 -14.37
CA LYS A 52 -1.47 10.85 -15.04
C LYS A 52 -0.67 10.11 -13.98
N VAL A 53 -0.59 8.78 -14.10
CA VAL A 53 0.02 7.90 -13.10
C VAL A 53 1.15 7.09 -13.71
N ARG A 54 2.28 7.02 -12.99
CA ARG A 54 3.39 6.11 -13.26
C ARG A 54 3.56 5.15 -12.08
N MET A 55 3.63 3.84 -12.39
CA MET A 55 3.82 2.79 -11.38
C MET A 55 5.26 2.27 -11.40
N PHE A 56 5.83 2.14 -10.21
CA PHE A 56 7.15 1.55 -9.97
C PHE A 56 7.04 0.45 -8.92
N GLY A 57 7.71 -0.67 -9.14
CA GLY A 57 7.70 -1.82 -8.25
C GLY A 57 8.27 -3.05 -8.95
N LYS A 58 8.04 -4.24 -8.38
CA LYS A 58 8.57 -5.49 -8.93
C LYS A 58 7.49 -6.55 -9.01
N ILE A 59 7.57 -7.32 -10.11
CA ILE A 59 6.79 -8.55 -10.34
C ILE A 59 7.73 -9.69 -10.71
N GLY A 60 7.24 -10.91 -10.68
CA GLY A 60 7.91 -12.09 -11.22
C GLY A 60 7.83 -12.17 -12.76
N ALA A 61 8.53 -13.11 -13.31
CA ALA A 61 8.41 -13.49 -14.73
C ALA A 61 7.37 -14.63 -14.87
N ASP A 62 6.14 -14.37 -14.43
CA ASP A 62 5.05 -15.35 -14.32
C ASP A 62 3.70 -14.78 -14.77
N THR A 63 2.69 -15.64 -14.87
CA THR A 63 1.33 -15.26 -15.31
C THR A 63 0.63 -14.29 -14.35
N PHE A 64 0.99 -14.28 -13.07
CA PHE A 64 0.45 -13.32 -12.10
C PHE A 64 0.98 -11.91 -12.37
N GLY A 65 2.28 -11.79 -12.70
CA GLY A 65 2.86 -10.52 -13.11
C GLY A 65 2.21 -9.98 -14.39
N ASP A 66 1.98 -10.84 -15.37
CA ASP A 66 1.32 -10.46 -16.61
C ASP A 66 -0.13 -10.01 -16.38
N LEU A 67 -0.87 -10.70 -15.48
CA LEU A 67 -2.23 -10.31 -15.07
C LEU A 67 -2.26 -8.89 -14.49
N VAL A 68 -1.34 -8.57 -13.58
CA VAL A 68 -1.30 -7.26 -12.91
C VAL A 68 -0.91 -6.17 -13.91
N LEU A 69 0.07 -6.42 -14.79
CA LEU A 69 0.44 -5.45 -15.82
C LEU A 69 -0.70 -5.15 -16.79
N ALA A 70 -1.40 -6.18 -17.24
CA ALA A 70 -2.58 -6.00 -18.11
C ALA A 70 -3.68 -5.17 -17.45
N ALA A 71 -3.89 -5.35 -16.14
CA ALA A 71 -4.88 -4.58 -15.39
C ALA A 71 -4.48 -3.10 -15.20
N LEU A 72 -3.19 -2.83 -15.01
CA LEU A 72 -2.66 -1.46 -14.93
C LEU A 72 -2.78 -0.75 -16.28
N ASP A 73 -2.42 -1.43 -17.38
CA ASP A 73 -2.57 -0.90 -18.74
C ASP A 73 -4.03 -0.56 -19.05
N ALA A 74 -4.96 -1.49 -18.76
CA ALA A 74 -6.41 -1.27 -18.91
C ALA A 74 -6.94 -0.11 -18.06
N ALA A 75 -6.27 0.23 -16.96
CA ALA A 75 -6.61 1.39 -16.12
C ALA A 75 -5.95 2.70 -16.60
N GLY A 76 -5.09 2.66 -17.63
CA GLY A 76 -4.37 3.82 -18.15
C GLY A 76 -3.14 4.22 -17.32
N VAL A 77 -2.54 3.29 -16.57
CA VAL A 77 -1.35 3.52 -15.77
C VAL A 77 -0.09 3.24 -16.62
N ASP A 78 0.86 4.18 -16.63
CA ASP A 78 2.20 3.92 -17.17
C ASP A 78 2.96 2.97 -16.20
N ALA A 79 3.04 1.69 -16.58
CA ALA A 79 3.73 0.65 -15.86
C ALA A 79 5.18 0.42 -16.35
N GLY A 80 5.75 1.31 -17.17
CA GLY A 80 7.12 1.19 -17.67
C GLY A 80 8.21 1.18 -16.59
N GLY A 81 7.87 1.60 -15.35
CA GLY A 81 8.73 1.53 -14.18
C GLY A 81 8.67 0.21 -13.40
N VAL A 82 7.79 -0.71 -13.78
CA VAL A 82 7.66 -2.03 -13.12
C VAL A 82 8.70 -2.99 -13.69
N GLY A 83 9.64 -3.42 -12.84
CA GLY A 83 10.68 -4.36 -13.23
C GLY A 83 10.31 -5.81 -12.92
N ARG A 84 10.91 -6.77 -13.64
CA ARG A 84 10.82 -8.19 -13.32
C ARG A 84 11.95 -8.62 -12.39
N ALA A 85 11.65 -9.53 -11.47
CA ALA A 85 12.60 -10.17 -10.55
C ALA A 85 12.61 -11.68 -10.76
N GLY A 86 13.60 -12.35 -10.18
CA GLY A 86 13.66 -13.82 -10.18
C GLY A 86 12.70 -14.49 -9.20
N ASP A 87 12.19 -13.73 -8.22
CA ASP A 87 11.15 -14.21 -7.30
C ASP A 87 9.78 -14.20 -7.99
N PRO A 88 8.84 -15.07 -7.58
CA PRO A 88 7.45 -15.02 -8.06
C PRO A 88 6.79 -13.68 -7.74
N THR A 89 5.79 -13.30 -8.54
CA THR A 89 4.93 -12.14 -8.24
C THR A 89 4.29 -12.28 -6.87
N GLY A 90 4.13 -11.17 -6.15
CA GLY A 90 3.41 -11.16 -4.87
C GLY A 90 2.01 -11.76 -5.01
N CYS A 91 1.58 -12.49 -4.00
CA CYS A 91 0.29 -13.18 -4.00
C CYS A 91 -0.40 -13.01 -2.66
N ALA A 92 -1.70 -12.71 -2.67
CA ALA A 92 -2.55 -12.76 -1.49
C ALA A 92 -3.57 -13.89 -1.62
N VAL A 93 -3.69 -14.72 -0.57
CA VAL A 93 -4.79 -15.67 -0.43
C VAL A 93 -5.81 -15.04 0.50
N VAL A 94 -7.00 -14.79 -0.03
CA VAL A 94 -8.10 -14.12 0.66
C VAL A 94 -9.25 -15.10 0.79
N SER A 95 -9.49 -15.64 1.98
CA SER A 95 -10.67 -16.45 2.29
C SER A 95 -11.75 -15.53 2.86
N VAL A 96 -12.96 -15.62 2.33
CA VAL A 96 -14.13 -14.84 2.79
C VAL A 96 -15.25 -15.82 3.10
N ASP A 97 -15.81 -15.76 4.30
CA ASP A 97 -16.93 -16.62 4.71
C ASP A 97 -18.30 -16.02 4.38
N ALA A 98 -19.35 -16.75 4.79
CA ALA A 98 -20.74 -16.35 4.53
C ALA A 98 -21.17 -15.10 5.29
N GLU A 99 -20.53 -14.79 6.41
CA GLU A 99 -20.74 -13.59 7.24
C GLU A 99 -19.98 -12.37 6.71
N GLY A 100 -19.08 -12.57 5.71
CA GLY A 100 -18.23 -11.52 5.14
C GLY A 100 -16.93 -11.29 5.93
N GLU A 101 -16.65 -12.13 6.93
CA GLU A 101 -15.35 -12.12 7.62
C GLU A 101 -14.26 -12.64 6.68
N ASN A 102 -13.05 -12.11 6.83
CA ASN A 102 -11.95 -12.52 5.96
C ASN A 102 -10.70 -12.92 6.73
N GLN A 103 -9.93 -13.80 6.10
CA GLN A 103 -8.59 -14.17 6.53
C GLN A 103 -7.65 -14.05 5.33
N ILE A 104 -6.57 -13.27 5.51
CA ILE A 104 -5.66 -12.93 4.42
C ILE A 104 -4.24 -13.35 4.77
N VAL A 105 -3.61 -14.09 3.85
CA VAL A 105 -2.19 -14.41 3.91
C VAL A 105 -1.52 -13.81 2.69
N VAL A 106 -0.48 -13.00 2.90
CA VAL A 106 0.25 -12.34 1.81
C VAL A 106 1.66 -12.91 1.70
N ALA A 107 1.98 -13.43 0.52
CA ALA A 107 3.34 -13.77 0.11
C ALA A 107 3.90 -12.58 -0.68
N SER A 108 4.86 -11.85 -0.12
CA SER A 108 5.40 -10.63 -0.73
C SER A 108 6.09 -10.87 -2.07
N GLY A 109 6.71 -12.04 -2.29
CA GLY A 109 7.36 -12.39 -3.55
C GLY A 109 8.32 -11.31 -4.05
N ALA A 110 8.19 -10.95 -5.31
CA ALA A 110 9.00 -9.93 -5.99
C ALA A 110 8.91 -8.53 -5.36
N ASN A 111 7.85 -8.20 -4.62
CA ASN A 111 7.73 -6.91 -3.93
C ASN A 111 8.90 -6.65 -2.97
N ARG A 112 9.50 -7.70 -2.40
CA ARG A 112 10.70 -7.61 -1.54
C ARG A 112 11.94 -7.13 -2.27
N LYS A 113 11.93 -7.11 -3.60
CA LYS A 113 13.02 -6.64 -4.47
C LYS A 113 12.75 -5.27 -5.09
N ALA A 114 11.62 -4.63 -4.70
CA ALA A 114 11.37 -3.25 -5.09
C ALA A 114 12.45 -2.35 -4.50
N SER A 115 12.96 -1.41 -5.31
CA SER A 115 14.02 -0.49 -4.90
C SER A 115 13.69 0.94 -5.31
N ALA A 116 13.99 1.89 -4.43
CA ALA A 116 13.85 3.32 -4.67
C ALA A 116 14.59 3.78 -5.93
N ALA A 117 15.67 3.09 -6.30
CA ALA A 117 16.44 3.37 -7.51
C ALA A 117 15.64 3.17 -8.81
N GLN A 118 14.50 2.44 -8.77
CA GLN A 118 13.62 2.30 -9.93
C GLN A 118 12.92 3.61 -10.30
N VAL A 119 12.72 4.51 -9.32
CA VAL A 119 12.11 5.82 -9.57
C VAL A 119 13.20 6.80 -9.99
N PRO A 120 13.21 7.27 -11.25
CA PRO A 120 14.22 8.24 -11.71
C PRO A 120 13.98 9.61 -11.07
N ASP A 121 15.05 10.36 -10.80
CA ASP A 121 14.96 11.71 -10.22
C ASP A 121 14.12 12.67 -11.08
N ALA A 122 14.12 12.50 -12.39
CA ALA A 122 13.29 13.27 -13.31
C ALA A 122 11.77 13.04 -13.12
N ALA A 123 11.36 12.00 -12.40
CA ALA A 123 9.96 11.77 -12.03
C ALA A 123 9.58 12.45 -10.71
N LEU A 124 10.56 12.96 -9.97
CA LEU A 124 10.37 13.66 -8.70
C LEU A 124 10.48 15.18 -8.94
N GLY A 125 9.65 15.96 -8.26
CA GLY A 125 9.67 17.41 -8.36
C GLY A 125 8.40 18.03 -7.79
N PRO A 126 8.29 19.37 -7.75
CA PRO A 126 7.16 20.08 -7.11
C PRO A 126 5.78 19.72 -7.67
N GLU A 127 5.70 19.30 -8.93
CA GLU A 127 4.45 18.87 -9.59
C GLU A 127 4.14 17.40 -9.40
N ALA A 128 5.02 16.64 -8.70
CA ALA A 128 4.81 15.22 -8.45
C ALA A 128 4.18 15.00 -7.07
N THR A 129 3.29 14.00 -7.01
CA THR A 129 2.84 13.38 -5.75
C THR A 129 3.33 11.94 -5.72
N VAL A 130 4.17 11.63 -4.75
CA VAL A 130 4.69 10.28 -4.52
C VAL A 130 3.76 9.55 -3.56
N VAL A 131 3.26 8.39 -3.97
CA VAL A 131 2.31 7.56 -3.20
C VAL A 131 2.96 6.23 -2.84
N LEU A 132 2.96 5.91 -1.56
CA LEU A 132 3.68 4.79 -0.95
C LEU A 132 2.76 3.95 -0.07
N GLN A 133 3.16 2.67 0.18
CA GLN A 133 2.48 1.75 1.10
C GLN A 133 3.53 0.89 1.82
N SER A 134 3.10 0.12 2.86
CA SER A 134 4.01 -0.70 3.66
C SER A 134 4.17 -2.15 3.18
N GLU A 135 3.86 -2.45 1.90
CA GLU A 135 3.99 -3.81 1.33
C GLU A 135 5.29 -4.03 0.52
N VAL A 136 6.17 -3.05 0.50
CA VAL A 136 7.54 -3.12 -0.04
C VAL A 136 8.55 -2.83 1.07
N PRO A 137 9.86 -3.07 0.88
CA PRO A 137 10.85 -2.80 1.93
C PRO A 137 10.77 -1.35 2.43
N MET A 138 10.63 -1.17 3.74
CA MET A 138 10.45 0.16 4.34
C MET A 138 11.71 1.02 4.21
N GLU A 139 12.89 0.42 4.17
CA GLU A 139 14.15 1.11 3.87
C GLU A 139 14.15 1.75 2.49
N GLU A 140 13.54 1.11 1.50
CA GLU A 140 13.41 1.66 0.15
C GLU A 140 12.35 2.78 0.11
N ASN A 141 11.25 2.62 0.84
CA ASN A 141 10.30 3.72 1.05
C ASN A 141 10.97 4.93 1.69
N ALA A 142 11.73 4.74 2.77
CA ALA A 142 12.43 5.83 3.47
C ALA A 142 13.45 6.53 2.55
N ALA A 143 14.20 5.77 1.75
CA ALA A 143 15.14 6.31 0.78
C ALA A 143 14.42 7.15 -0.29
N LEU A 144 13.28 6.68 -0.80
CA LEU A 144 12.49 7.42 -1.79
C LEU A 144 11.83 8.66 -1.19
N ILE A 145 11.31 8.59 0.05
CA ILE A 145 10.75 9.73 0.79
C ILE A 145 11.81 10.85 0.88
N ALA A 146 13.03 10.51 1.31
CA ALA A 146 14.10 11.50 1.43
C ALA A 146 14.50 12.13 0.08
N ARG A 147 14.49 11.36 -1.01
CA ARG A 147 14.74 11.87 -2.37
C ARG A 147 13.61 12.77 -2.86
N ALA A 148 12.37 12.33 -2.67
CA ALA A 148 11.18 13.06 -3.07
C ALA A 148 11.06 14.41 -2.33
N ARG A 149 11.35 14.42 -1.02
CA ARG A 149 11.37 15.66 -0.21
C ARG A 149 12.42 16.65 -0.69
N ARG A 150 13.64 16.19 -0.98
CA ARG A 150 14.70 17.07 -1.57
C ARG A 150 14.32 17.63 -2.93
N ALA A 151 13.55 16.89 -3.72
CA ALA A 151 13.05 17.31 -5.03
C ALA A 151 11.81 18.23 -4.94
N GLY A 152 11.25 18.45 -3.74
CA GLY A 152 10.06 19.27 -3.52
C GLY A 152 8.74 18.58 -3.87
N ALA A 153 8.74 17.26 -4.06
CA ALA A 153 7.52 16.50 -4.33
C ALA A 153 6.62 16.43 -3.10
N ARG A 154 5.31 16.30 -3.33
CA ARG A 154 4.34 15.95 -2.29
C ARG A 154 4.42 14.45 -1.99
N ILE A 155 4.34 14.05 -0.72
CA ILE A 155 4.55 12.67 -0.30
C ILE A 155 3.36 12.17 0.51
N MET A 156 2.76 11.08 0.05
CA MET A 156 1.66 10.38 0.70
C MET A 156 2.08 8.95 1.04
N LEU A 157 1.89 8.55 2.29
CA LEU A 157 2.07 7.17 2.75
C LEU A 157 0.74 6.61 3.27
N ASN A 158 0.29 5.51 2.71
CA ASN A 158 -0.66 4.62 3.36
C ASN A 158 0.14 3.60 4.18
N ALA A 159 0.21 3.76 5.51
CA ALA A 159 1.02 2.91 6.38
C ALA A 159 0.37 1.54 6.66
N ALA A 160 -0.12 0.90 5.64
CA ALA A 160 -0.79 -0.41 5.63
C ALA A 160 0.06 -1.47 4.91
N PRO A 161 0.27 -2.68 5.52
CA PRO A 161 -0.04 -3.02 6.91
C PRO A 161 0.79 -2.23 7.92
N ALA A 162 0.34 -2.23 9.21
CA ALA A 162 1.04 -1.56 10.29
C ALA A 162 2.49 -2.04 10.42
N GLY A 163 3.40 -1.35 9.79
CA GLY A 163 4.82 -1.63 9.76
C GLY A 163 5.62 -0.68 10.67
N ALA A 164 6.94 -0.89 10.75
CA ALA A 164 7.84 0.04 11.43
C ALA A 164 8.19 1.18 10.47
N VAL A 165 7.37 2.24 10.44
CA VAL A 165 7.73 3.46 9.73
C VAL A 165 8.70 4.26 10.59
N PRO A 166 9.92 4.57 10.10
CA PRO A 166 10.86 5.40 10.86
C PRO A 166 10.30 6.80 11.12
N GLN A 167 10.54 7.33 12.31
CA GLN A 167 10.09 8.69 12.68
C GLN A 167 10.55 9.73 11.65
N ALA A 168 11.82 9.68 11.27
CA ALA A 168 12.39 10.58 10.26
C ALA A 168 11.71 10.50 8.88
N ALA A 169 11.04 9.39 8.57
CA ALA A 169 10.22 9.29 7.37
C ALA A 169 8.84 9.93 7.57
N LEU A 170 8.21 9.74 8.74
CA LEU A 170 6.93 10.39 9.08
C LEU A 170 7.03 11.92 9.03
N GLU A 171 8.11 12.49 9.56
CA GLU A 171 8.38 13.94 9.57
C GLU A 171 8.54 14.56 8.17
N GLN A 172 8.68 13.73 7.13
CA GLN A 172 8.82 14.16 5.74
C GLN A 172 7.57 13.97 4.90
N LEU A 173 6.49 13.42 5.46
CA LEU A 173 5.24 13.22 4.77
C LEU A 173 4.40 14.50 4.73
N ASP A 174 3.58 14.64 3.68
CA ASP A 174 2.51 15.63 3.63
C ASP A 174 1.17 15.02 4.03
N LEU A 175 0.97 13.71 3.74
CA LEU A 175 -0.26 13.00 4.05
C LEU A 175 0.05 11.57 4.52
N LEU A 176 -0.50 11.21 5.68
CA LEU A 176 -0.50 9.85 6.22
C LEU A 176 -1.93 9.29 6.19
N VAL A 177 -2.11 8.11 5.62
CA VAL A 177 -3.39 7.39 5.63
C VAL A 177 -3.21 6.10 6.40
N VAL A 178 -4.09 5.85 7.38
CA VAL A 178 -4.07 4.68 8.27
C VAL A 178 -5.49 4.22 8.56
N ASN A 179 -5.66 2.96 8.98
CA ASN A 179 -6.86 2.51 9.67
C ASN A 179 -6.70 2.67 11.20
N GLU A 180 -7.72 2.29 11.97
CA GLU A 180 -7.73 2.39 13.44
C GLU A 180 -6.57 1.62 14.07
N ILE A 181 -6.31 0.39 13.61
CA ILE A 181 -5.25 -0.49 14.14
C ILE A 181 -3.86 0.08 13.83
N GLU A 182 -3.68 0.60 12.63
CA GLU A 182 -2.43 1.20 12.16
C GLU A 182 -2.14 2.51 12.90
N ALA A 183 -3.17 3.33 13.13
CA ALA A 183 -3.08 4.57 13.91
C ALA A 183 -2.62 4.30 15.35
N GLU A 184 -3.28 3.34 16.04
CA GLU A 184 -2.89 2.92 17.38
C GLU A 184 -1.44 2.41 17.43
N ALA A 185 -1.07 1.56 16.48
CA ALA A 185 0.29 1.00 16.40
C ALA A 185 1.36 2.08 16.20
N LEU A 186 1.11 3.07 15.36
CA LEU A 186 2.03 4.19 15.13
C LEU A 186 2.13 5.10 16.37
N CYS A 187 1.01 5.45 17.01
CA CYS A 187 1.00 6.22 18.25
C CYS A 187 1.77 5.53 19.38
N LYS A 188 1.57 4.22 19.55
CA LYS A 188 2.30 3.43 20.55
C LYS A 188 3.81 3.45 20.31
N ARG A 189 4.26 3.40 19.06
CA ARG A 189 5.69 3.52 18.71
C ARG A 189 6.24 4.93 18.92
N ALA A 190 5.40 5.95 18.75
CA ALA A 190 5.73 7.34 19.09
C ALA A 190 5.68 7.62 20.60
N GLY A 191 5.53 6.60 21.44
CA GLY A 191 5.54 6.69 22.89
C GLY A 191 4.19 7.05 23.54
N ARG A 192 3.09 7.04 22.76
CA ARG A 192 1.76 7.40 23.26
C ARG A 192 0.72 6.33 22.86
N ALA A 193 0.24 5.54 23.82
CA ALA A 193 -0.84 4.58 23.57
C ALA A 193 -2.19 5.33 23.51
N LEU A 194 -2.80 5.32 22.33
CA LEU A 194 -4.10 5.92 22.06
C LEU A 194 -4.97 4.90 21.33
N SER A 195 -6.09 4.51 21.93
CA SER A 195 -7.08 3.58 21.35
C SER A 195 -8.24 4.29 20.66
N ASP A 196 -8.45 5.57 20.95
CA ASP A 196 -9.44 6.38 20.21
C ASP A 196 -8.86 6.81 18.86
N PRO A 197 -9.49 6.42 17.73
CA PRO A 197 -8.95 6.69 16.38
C PRO A 197 -8.84 8.18 16.06
N GLU A 198 -9.75 9.00 16.56
CA GLU A 198 -9.72 10.45 16.32
C GLU A 198 -8.59 11.11 17.10
N ALA A 199 -8.40 10.72 18.37
CA ALA A 199 -7.27 11.20 19.17
C ALA A 199 -5.93 10.73 18.58
N ALA A 200 -5.86 9.50 18.08
CA ALA A 200 -4.68 8.97 17.39
C ALA A 200 -4.36 9.75 16.12
N GLY A 201 -5.37 9.99 15.27
CA GLY A 201 -5.20 10.76 14.03
C GLY A 201 -4.72 12.18 14.30
N ARG A 202 -5.31 12.88 15.26
CA ARG A 202 -4.90 14.24 15.67
C ARG A 202 -3.47 14.25 16.20
N HIS A 203 -3.12 13.28 17.06
CA HIS A 203 -1.79 13.17 17.61
C HIS A 203 -0.74 12.95 16.52
N LEU A 204 -1.00 12.09 15.54
CA LEU A 204 -0.08 11.86 14.41
C LEU A 204 0.10 13.13 13.58
N ALA A 205 -0.97 13.87 13.28
CA ALA A 205 -0.91 15.11 12.54
C ALA A 205 -0.06 16.16 13.26
N GLU A 206 -0.34 16.43 14.54
CA GLU A 206 0.36 17.43 15.34
C GLU A 206 1.82 17.06 15.62
N SER A 207 2.10 15.77 15.91
CA SER A 207 3.45 15.32 16.26
C SER A 207 4.44 15.35 15.10
N PHE A 208 3.95 15.13 13.88
CA PHE A 208 4.80 15.03 12.68
C PHE A 208 4.59 16.17 11.68
N GLY A 209 3.70 17.13 11.97
CA GLY A 209 3.45 18.29 11.11
C GLY A 209 2.87 17.92 9.74
N LEU A 210 2.03 16.87 9.68
CA LEU A 210 1.45 16.32 8.45
C LEU A 210 -0.08 16.32 8.50
N SER A 211 -0.74 16.15 7.38
CA SER A 211 -2.16 15.78 7.38
C SER A 211 -2.31 14.28 7.65
N SER A 212 -3.22 13.87 8.53
CA SER A 212 -3.55 12.47 8.75
C SER A 212 -4.99 12.15 8.35
N VAL A 213 -5.22 10.97 7.79
CA VAL A 213 -6.54 10.41 7.51
C VAL A 213 -6.64 9.06 8.18
N VAL A 214 -7.63 8.89 9.05
CA VAL A 214 -7.94 7.62 9.70
C VAL A 214 -9.22 7.05 9.09
N THR A 215 -9.14 5.85 8.51
CA THR A 215 -10.30 5.13 7.96
C THR A 215 -10.95 4.29 9.06
N LEU A 216 -12.30 4.32 9.12
CA LEU A 216 -13.13 3.75 10.18
C LEU A 216 -14.10 2.67 9.64
N GLY A 217 -13.70 1.94 8.58
CA GLY A 217 -14.57 0.96 7.93
C GLY A 217 -15.93 1.56 7.55
N GLY A 218 -17.02 0.98 8.02
CA GLY A 218 -18.38 1.48 7.79
C GLY A 218 -18.65 2.87 8.37
N GLY A 219 -17.82 3.37 9.28
CA GLY A 219 -17.87 4.73 9.84
C GLY A 219 -17.27 5.81 8.95
N GLY A 220 -16.75 5.44 7.78
CA GLY A 220 -16.14 6.37 6.84
C GLY A 220 -14.68 6.70 7.17
N ALA A 221 -14.32 7.98 7.15
CA ALA A 221 -12.97 8.43 7.45
C ALA A 221 -12.98 9.80 8.15
N ARG A 222 -11.92 10.09 8.90
CA ARG A 222 -11.68 11.39 9.54
C ARG A 222 -10.32 11.93 9.12
N ALA A 223 -10.25 13.23 8.86
CA ALA A 223 -9.01 13.92 8.48
C ALA A 223 -8.65 14.97 9.54
N PHE A 224 -7.36 15.08 9.81
CA PHE A 224 -6.78 16.01 10.77
C PHE A 224 -5.63 16.75 10.10
N GLY A 225 -5.52 18.04 10.35
CA GLY A 225 -4.37 18.87 9.95
C GLY A 225 -3.36 19.02 11.09
N PRO A 226 -2.15 19.51 10.77
CA PRO A 226 -1.12 19.83 11.76
C PRO A 226 -1.51 21.00 12.63
#